data_b987776caf15f6f1893dbcfca4e0fff5
#
_entry.id   b987776caf15f6f1893dbcfca4e0fff5
#
_cell.length_a   1.000
_cell.length_b   1.000
_cell.length_c   1.000
_cell.angle_alpha   90.00
_cell.angle_beta   90.00
_cell.angle_gamma   90.00
#
_symmetry.space_group_name_H-M   'P 1'
#
loop_
_entity.id
_entity.type
_entity.pdbx_description
1 polymer ?
#
loop_
_entity_poly.entity_id
_entity_poly.type
_entity_poly.pdbx_seq_one_letter_code
_entity_poly.pdbx_strand_id
1 'polypeptide(L)'
;MQRQAARAVTGHVFKVERKRGPQWYAKYRLPDGRQVQRRIGPHWTDRKRQPPAGYFTKATARAWLDETLAKARRGELPGMVRTGAIFSVACDDWLAYKRDRKIKLSTQIDYEHMVDRMKKVFGEKFGQKLRLEDVTPEMVEGFRDALIEERLSDRTVNKYLTVLHGIFVWAQRRYKLPANPVANVERRPNRKRGNIDVFSREEVLALVRTAASEQDGTIYLTAAFTGLRLGELLALRWRDVDFANSAVHVRQNFTNGRVDTPKSGQERTVPMADEVAKALAKLAKRDHDTGDDDLVFCGNKGGHLAGHRLRDRYKTALGDAGLRALRFHDLRHTFGSHAIRTADSREVMEWMGHQDLATTQRYLQFKPRQDAARRISAAFRAGDPEPATAAS
;
A
#
# COMPACT_ATOMS: atom_id res chain seq x y z
N MET A 1 -44.10 16.15 4.71
CA MET A 1 -43.57 15.13 3.78
C MET A 1 -44.23 13.80 4.11
N GLN A 2 -45.19 13.35 3.31
CA GLN A 2 -45.88 12.09 3.49
C GLN A 2 -44.91 10.95 3.23
N ARG A 3 -44.71 10.05 4.21
CA ARG A 3 -44.02 8.76 4.03
C ARG A 3 -44.86 7.91 3.08
N GLN A 4 -44.42 7.78 1.81
CA GLN A 4 -44.98 6.75 0.92
C GLN A 4 -44.74 5.37 1.58
N ALA A 5 -45.83 4.69 1.88
CA ALA A 5 -45.79 3.32 2.40
C ALA A 5 -44.99 2.43 1.45
N ALA A 6 -44.00 1.70 1.99
CA ALA A 6 -43.17 0.79 1.21
C ALA A 6 -44.06 -0.26 0.55
N ARG A 7 -44.10 -0.29 -0.79
CA ARG A 7 -44.88 -1.28 -1.53
C ARG A 7 -44.29 -2.67 -1.36
N ALA A 8 -45.16 -3.68 -1.28
CA ALA A 8 -44.72 -5.05 -1.08
C ALA A 8 -43.76 -5.51 -2.20
N VAL A 9 -42.62 -6.08 -1.81
CA VAL A 9 -41.64 -6.68 -2.71
C VAL A 9 -42.12 -8.03 -3.10
N THR A 10 -42.70 -8.18 -4.30
CA THR A 10 -43.27 -9.40 -4.84
C THR A 10 -42.74 -9.70 -6.23
N GLY A 11 -42.81 -10.94 -6.65
CA GLY A 11 -42.38 -11.33 -7.99
C GLY A 11 -42.86 -12.75 -8.37
N HIS A 12 -42.65 -13.12 -9.62
CA HIS A 12 -42.89 -14.43 -10.14
C HIS A 12 -41.86 -14.82 -11.20
N VAL A 13 -41.66 -16.10 -11.40
CA VAL A 13 -40.84 -16.65 -12.48
C VAL A 13 -41.73 -17.20 -13.59
N PHE A 14 -41.29 -17.03 -14.84
CA PHE A 14 -41.98 -17.52 -16.00
C PHE A 14 -40.99 -17.94 -17.09
N LYS A 15 -41.48 -18.82 -18.02
CA LYS A 15 -40.66 -19.24 -19.15
C LYS A 15 -40.96 -18.40 -20.38
N VAL A 16 -39.90 -18.18 -21.16
CA VAL A 16 -40.01 -17.56 -22.49
C VAL A 16 -39.33 -18.47 -23.49
N GLU A 17 -40.07 -18.85 -24.55
CA GLU A 17 -39.49 -19.61 -25.65
C GLU A 17 -38.54 -18.72 -26.47
N ARG A 18 -37.36 -19.25 -26.77
CA ARG A 18 -36.31 -18.57 -27.57
C ARG A 18 -35.76 -19.53 -28.62
N LYS A 19 -35.12 -19.01 -29.67
CA LYS A 19 -34.49 -19.81 -30.74
C LYS A 19 -33.52 -20.89 -30.23
N ARG A 20 -32.88 -20.68 -29.06
CA ARG A 20 -31.94 -21.63 -28.40
C ARG A 20 -32.60 -22.42 -27.26
N GLY A 21 -33.93 -22.57 -27.26
CA GLY A 21 -34.71 -23.26 -26.23
C GLY A 21 -35.28 -22.34 -25.15
N PRO A 22 -36.15 -22.91 -24.29
CA PRO A 22 -36.85 -22.14 -23.26
C PRO A 22 -35.93 -21.58 -22.21
N GLN A 23 -36.21 -20.35 -21.77
CA GLN A 23 -35.43 -19.60 -20.80
C GLN A 23 -36.31 -19.20 -19.63
N TRP A 24 -35.76 -19.28 -18.41
CA TRP A 24 -36.40 -18.73 -17.22
C TRP A 24 -36.15 -17.24 -17.12
N TYR A 25 -37.20 -16.51 -16.78
CA TYR A 25 -37.19 -15.09 -16.43
C TYR A 25 -37.86 -14.88 -15.08
N ALA A 26 -37.41 -13.89 -14.35
CA ALA A 26 -38.08 -13.35 -13.16
C ALA A 26 -38.65 -11.97 -13.48
N LYS A 27 -39.84 -11.70 -13.01
CA LYS A 27 -40.45 -10.37 -12.99
C LYS A 27 -40.81 -10.04 -11.56
N TYR A 28 -40.25 -8.96 -11.00
CA TYR A 28 -40.41 -8.60 -9.59
C TYR A 28 -40.51 -7.11 -9.43
N ARG A 29 -41.10 -6.68 -8.33
CA ARG A 29 -41.27 -5.25 -7.97
C ARG A 29 -40.30 -4.89 -6.86
N LEU A 30 -39.61 -3.77 -7.02
CA LEU A 30 -38.71 -3.19 -6.01
C LEU A 30 -39.51 -2.37 -4.97
N PRO A 31 -38.92 -2.07 -3.78
CA PRO A 31 -39.57 -1.24 -2.75
C PRO A 31 -39.99 0.16 -3.24
N ASP A 32 -39.27 0.71 -4.23
CA ASP A 32 -39.58 1.99 -4.87
C ASP A 32 -40.71 1.93 -5.91
N GLY A 33 -41.30 0.74 -6.07
CA GLY A 33 -42.42 0.49 -6.99
C GLY A 33 -42.02 0.13 -8.42
N ARG A 34 -40.74 0.23 -8.79
CA ARG A 34 -40.25 -0.18 -10.11
C ARG A 34 -40.43 -1.67 -10.32
N GLN A 35 -40.79 -2.05 -11.55
CA GLN A 35 -40.88 -3.43 -11.98
C GLN A 35 -39.64 -3.79 -12.80
N VAL A 36 -38.99 -4.86 -12.41
CA VAL A 36 -37.78 -5.37 -13.05
C VAL A 36 -38.10 -6.72 -13.67
N GLN A 37 -37.68 -6.92 -14.92
CA GLN A 37 -37.71 -8.22 -15.60
C GLN A 37 -36.24 -8.61 -15.89
N ARG A 38 -35.86 -9.82 -15.41
CA ARG A 38 -34.48 -10.30 -15.58
C ARG A 38 -34.47 -11.72 -16.06
N ARG A 39 -33.61 -12.05 -17.04
CA ARG A 39 -33.32 -13.41 -17.44
C ARG A 39 -32.54 -14.10 -16.32
N ILE A 40 -32.94 -15.32 -15.95
CA ILE A 40 -32.27 -16.17 -14.97
C ILE A 40 -31.29 -17.11 -15.69
N GLY A 41 -31.79 -17.88 -16.67
CA GLY A 41 -30.97 -18.81 -17.42
C GLY A 41 -31.81 -19.83 -18.21
N PRO A 42 -31.14 -20.75 -18.93
CA PRO A 42 -31.84 -21.81 -19.72
C PRO A 42 -32.59 -22.78 -18.81
N HIS A 43 -33.73 -23.26 -19.32
CA HIS A 43 -34.55 -24.23 -18.63
C HIS A 43 -33.95 -25.64 -18.73
N TRP A 44 -33.86 -26.34 -17.59
CA TRP A 44 -33.45 -27.73 -17.51
C TRP A 44 -34.68 -28.67 -17.56
N THR A 45 -34.69 -29.60 -18.49
CA THR A 45 -35.83 -30.48 -18.73
C THR A 45 -35.63 -31.91 -18.25
N ASP A 46 -34.39 -32.38 -18.13
CA ASP A 46 -34.12 -33.75 -17.68
C ASP A 46 -34.38 -33.89 -16.17
N ARG A 47 -35.40 -34.70 -15.85
CA ARG A 47 -35.80 -34.94 -14.45
C ARG A 47 -34.94 -35.98 -13.74
N LYS A 48 -34.09 -36.72 -14.47
CA LYS A 48 -33.26 -37.80 -13.91
C LYS A 48 -31.85 -37.33 -13.53
N ARG A 49 -31.45 -36.17 -13.97
CA ARG A 49 -30.11 -35.60 -13.71
C ARG A 49 -30.23 -34.25 -13.05
N GLN A 50 -29.23 -33.92 -12.19
CA GLN A 50 -29.11 -32.57 -11.64
C GLN A 50 -28.79 -31.55 -12.74
N PRO A 51 -29.36 -30.34 -12.69
CA PRO A 51 -29.08 -29.32 -13.67
C PRO A 51 -27.59 -28.91 -13.60
N PRO A 52 -26.89 -28.81 -14.74
CA PRO A 52 -25.55 -28.25 -14.79
C PRO A 52 -25.54 -26.80 -14.32
N ALA A 53 -24.37 -26.31 -13.99
CA ALA A 53 -24.20 -24.89 -13.60
C ALA A 53 -24.76 -23.95 -14.68
N GLY A 54 -25.58 -22.98 -14.25
CA GLY A 54 -26.21 -22.01 -15.14
C GLY A 54 -27.55 -22.46 -15.77
N TYR A 55 -28.01 -23.73 -15.56
CA TYR A 55 -29.33 -24.21 -15.97
C TYR A 55 -30.29 -24.25 -14.78
N PHE A 56 -31.56 -24.00 -15.03
CA PHE A 56 -32.56 -23.85 -13.97
C PHE A 56 -33.80 -24.73 -14.19
N THR A 57 -34.23 -25.42 -13.13
CA THR A 57 -35.58 -25.97 -13.00
C THR A 57 -36.55 -24.88 -12.54
N LYS A 58 -37.84 -25.13 -12.47
CA LYS A 58 -38.81 -24.22 -11.88
C LYS A 58 -38.49 -23.93 -10.40
N ALA A 59 -38.08 -24.96 -9.66
CA ALA A 59 -37.73 -24.84 -8.22
C ALA A 59 -36.50 -23.97 -8.01
N THR A 60 -35.41 -24.20 -8.75
CA THR A 60 -34.18 -23.42 -8.63
C THR A 60 -34.35 -21.99 -9.16
N ALA A 61 -35.17 -21.77 -10.20
CA ALA A 61 -35.52 -20.42 -10.64
C ALA A 61 -36.33 -19.65 -9.58
N ARG A 62 -37.24 -20.38 -8.85
CA ARG A 62 -37.99 -19.81 -7.74
C ARG A 62 -37.10 -19.46 -6.57
N ALA A 63 -36.19 -20.35 -6.15
CA ALA A 63 -35.22 -20.11 -5.10
C ALA A 63 -34.34 -18.89 -5.44
N TRP A 64 -33.91 -18.75 -6.69
CA TRP A 64 -33.19 -17.58 -7.18
C TRP A 64 -34.00 -16.28 -6.99
N LEU A 65 -35.31 -16.33 -7.33
CA LEU A 65 -36.21 -15.18 -7.16
C LEU A 65 -36.37 -14.83 -5.67
N ASP A 66 -36.59 -15.84 -4.81
CA ASP A 66 -36.80 -15.64 -3.37
C ASP A 66 -35.55 -15.00 -2.72
N GLU A 67 -34.34 -15.43 -3.10
CA GLU A 67 -33.08 -14.80 -2.68
C GLU A 67 -32.97 -13.34 -3.19
N THR A 68 -33.36 -13.14 -4.46
CA THR A 68 -33.37 -11.80 -5.08
C THR A 68 -34.34 -10.87 -4.34
N LEU A 69 -35.55 -11.33 -4.00
CA LEU A 69 -36.53 -10.59 -3.24
C LEU A 69 -36.05 -10.30 -1.80
N ALA A 70 -35.35 -11.24 -1.18
CA ALA A 70 -34.74 -11.03 0.12
C ALA A 70 -33.65 -9.93 0.07
N LYS A 71 -32.78 -9.95 -0.95
CA LYS A 71 -31.80 -8.90 -1.21
C LYS A 71 -32.50 -7.55 -1.49
N ALA A 72 -33.59 -7.57 -2.26
CA ALA A 72 -34.37 -6.38 -2.53
C ALA A 72 -34.97 -5.76 -1.25
N ARG A 73 -35.48 -6.56 -0.32
CA ARG A 73 -36.02 -6.09 0.97
C ARG A 73 -34.93 -5.48 1.86
N ARG A 74 -33.71 -6.03 1.79
CA ARG A 74 -32.54 -5.49 2.52
C ARG A 74 -31.88 -4.30 1.81
N GLY A 75 -32.35 -3.94 0.60
CA GLY A 75 -31.77 -2.84 -0.18
C GLY A 75 -30.41 -3.17 -0.83
N GLU A 76 -30.08 -4.45 -0.97
CA GLU A 76 -28.77 -4.92 -1.41
C GLU A 76 -28.65 -5.14 -2.94
N LEU A 77 -29.74 -4.99 -3.69
CA LEU A 77 -29.67 -5.16 -5.14
C LEU A 77 -29.03 -3.96 -5.85
N PRO A 78 -28.09 -4.21 -6.78
CA PRO A 78 -27.55 -3.15 -7.63
C PRO A 78 -28.65 -2.37 -8.37
N GLY A 79 -28.52 -1.05 -8.48
CA GLY A 79 -29.48 -0.19 -9.16
C GLY A 79 -30.80 0.07 -8.43
N MET A 80 -30.97 -0.39 -7.18
CA MET A 80 -32.16 -0.09 -6.38
C MET A 80 -32.28 1.36 -5.96
N VAL A 81 -31.17 1.99 -5.64
CA VAL A 81 -31.09 3.41 -5.29
C VAL A 81 -30.66 4.17 -6.53
N ARG A 82 -31.46 5.11 -6.99
CA ARG A 82 -31.03 6.06 -8.01
C ARG A 82 -30.36 7.22 -7.35
N THR A 83 -29.05 7.23 -7.35
CA THR A 83 -28.26 8.32 -6.81
C THR A 83 -28.23 9.52 -7.76
N GLY A 84 -28.39 9.27 -9.06
CA GLY A 84 -28.15 10.23 -10.13
C GLY A 84 -26.66 10.58 -10.32
N ALA A 85 -25.79 10.09 -9.45
CA ALA A 85 -24.37 10.40 -9.51
C ALA A 85 -23.67 9.57 -10.60
N ILE A 86 -22.84 10.23 -11.39
CA ILE A 86 -21.95 9.59 -12.35
C ILE A 86 -20.71 9.13 -11.60
N PHE A 87 -20.21 7.93 -11.91
CA PHE A 87 -19.06 7.32 -11.26
C PHE A 87 -17.82 8.24 -11.26
N SER A 88 -17.50 8.85 -12.41
CA SER A 88 -16.35 9.76 -12.50
C SER A 88 -16.51 10.99 -11.60
N VAL A 89 -17.72 11.58 -11.53
CA VAL A 89 -18.01 12.72 -10.66
C VAL A 89 -17.90 12.31 -9.18
N ALA A 90 -18.43 11.15 -8.81
CA ALA A 90 -18.30 10.64 -7.44
C ALA A 90 -16.83 10.38 -7.03
N CYS A 91 -15.99 9.97 -7.97
CA CYS A 91 -14.55 9.85 -7.76
C CYS A 91 -13.88 11.21 -7.47
N ASP A 92 -14.25 12.26 -8.22
CA ASP A 92 -13.72 13.61 -8.01
C ASP A 92 -14.20 14.21 -6.67
N ASP A 93 -15.46 13.99 -6.31
CA ASP A 93 -16.02 14.39 -5.01
C ASP A 93 -15.31 13.66 -3.85
N TRP A 94 -14.96 12.39 -4.04
CA TRP A 94 -14.18 11.66 -3.04
C TRP A 94 -12.76 12.20 -2.89
N LEU A 95 -12.09 12.60 -3.98
CA LEU A 95 -10.79 13.27 -3.92
C LEU A 95 -10.87 14.59 -3.18
N ALA A 96 -11.91 15.41 -3.43
CA ALA A 96 -12.16 16.65 -2.70
C ALA A 96 -12.35 16.36 -1.20
N TYR A 97 -13.19 15.38 -0.85
CA TYR A 97 -13.36 14.92 0.54
C TYR A 97 -12.05 14.50 1.21
N LYS A 98 -11.14 13.83 0.46
CA LYS A 98 -9.82 13.44 1.00
C LYS A 98 -8.89 14.64 1.20
N ARG A 99 -8.93 15.63 0.31
CA ARG A 99 -8.16 16.89 0.44
C ARG A 99 -8.57 17.68 1.68
N ASP A 100 -9.86 17.81 1.94
CA ASP A 100 -10.40 18.50 3.13
C ASP A 100 -9.90 17.86 4.45
N ARG A 101 -9.61 16.58 4.43
CA ARG A 101 -9.05 15.84 5.58
C ARG A 101 -7.54 16.02 5.79
N LYS A 102 -6.91 16.93 5.06
CA LYS A 102 -5.49 17.28 5.18
C LYS A 102 -4.54 16.06 5.15
N ILE A 103 -4.86 15.04 4.34
CA ILE A 103 -3.96 13.91 4.13
C ILE A 103 -2.65 14.38 3.49
N LYS A 104 -1.55 13.66 3.72
CA LYS A 104 -0.24 14.01 3.17
C LYS A 104 -0.29 14.18 1.65
N LEU A 105 0.39 15.22 1.13
CA LEU A 105 0.41 15.55 -0.30
C LEU A 105 0.80 14.35 -1.18
N SER A 106 1.79 13.56 -0.76
CA SER A 106 2.19 12.36 -1.50
C SER A 106 1.05 11.34 -1.65
N THR A 107 0.20 11.21 -0.62
CA THR A 107 -0.98 10.34 -0.66
C THR A 107 -2.07 10.92 -1.55
N GLN A 108 -2.22 12.26 -1.57
CA GLN A 108 -3.16 12.94 -2.48
C GLN A 108 -2.79 12.68 -3.93
N ILE A 109 -1.53 12.91 -4.30
CA ILE A 109 -0.99 12.66 -5.65
C ILE A 109 -1.20 11.20 -6.05
N ASP A 110 -0.89 10.26 -5.17
CA ASP A 110 -1.10 8.83 -5.40
C ASP A 110 -2.59 8.50 -5.66
N TYR A 111 -3.51 9.11 -4.91
CA TYR A 111 -4.94 8.92 -5.10
C TYR A 111 -5.43 9.53 -6.41
N GLU A 112 -4.97 10.74 -6.76
CA GLU A 112 -5.30 11.40 -8.02
C GLU A 112 -4.92 10.53 -9.22
N HIS A 113 -3.69 10.04 -9.27
CA HIS A 113 -3.24 9.13 -10.33
C HIS A 113 -4.06 7.84 -10.43
N MET A 114 -4.41 7.25 -9.25
CA MET A 114 -5.22 6.03 -9.26
C MET A 114 -6.65 6.29 -9.73
N VAL A 115 -7.24 7.38 -9.28
CA VAL A 115 -8.61 7.77 -9.65
C VAL A 115 -8.69 8.10 -11.13
N ASP A 116 -7.74 8.86 -11.67
CA ASP A 116 -7.71 9.17 -13.10
C ASP A 116 -7.65 7.91 -13.96
N ARG A 117 -6.83 6.94 -13.55
CA ARG A 117 -6.80 5.64 -14.25
C ARG A 117 -8.11 4.87 -14.12
N MET A 118 -8.73 4.85 -12.93
CA MET A 118 -10.04 4.24 -12.73
C MET A 118 -11.09 4.87 -13.65
N LYS A 119 -11.17 6.21 -13.66
CA LYS A 119 -12.09 6.96 -14.52
C LYS A 119 -11.88 6.63 -16.00
N LYS A 120 -10.62 6.53 -16.43
CA LYS A 120 -10.27 6.16 -17.81
C LYS A 120 -10.78 4.76 -18.14
N VAL A 121 -10.38 3.74 -17.38
CA VAL A 121 -10.72 2.33 -17.67
C VAL A 121 -12.23 2.08 -17.58
N PHE A 122 -12.90 2.61 -16.56
CA PHE A 122 -14.36 2.47 -16.44
C PHE A 122 -15.09 3.24 -17.53
N GLY A 123 -14.63 4.43 -17.90
CA GLY A 123 -15.21 5.22 -18.98
C GLY A 123 -15.07 4.55 -20.36
N GLU A 124 -13.93 3.95 -20.65
CA GLU A 124 -13.66 3.24 -21.90
C GLU A 124 -14.46 1.92 -22.00
N LYS A 125 -14.52 1.14 -20.92
CA LYS A 125 -15.18 -0.18 -20.93
C LYS A 125 -16.70 -0.11 -20.75
N PHE A 126 -17.21 0.86 -19.97
CA PHE A 126 -18.63 0.88 -19.54
C PHE A 126 -19.34 2.19 -19.86
N GLY A 127 -18.65 3.14 -20.46
CA GLY A 127 -19.16 4.45 -20.87
C GLY A 127 -18.97 5.57 -19.87
N GLN A 128 -18.76 6.79 -20.41
CA GLN A 128 -18.45 7.99 -19.60
C GLN A 128 -19.58 8.43 -18.66
N LYS A 129 -20.81 8.03 -18.96
CA LYS A 129 -22.01 8.33 -18.16
C LYS A 129 -22.42 7.18 -17.24
N LEU A 130 -21.49 6.24 -16.94
CA LEU A 130 -21.71 5.16 -15.99
C LEU A 130 -22.19 5.73 -14.66
N ARG A 131 -23.36 5.29 -14.20
CA ARG A 131 -23.90 5.71 -12.90
C ARG A 131 -23.25 4.91 -11.79
N LEU A 132 -23.07 5.53 -10.65
CA LEU A 132 -22.43 4.95 -9.48
C LEU A 132 -23.17 3.67 -9.00
N GLU A 133 -24.50 3.71 -9.02
CA GLU A 133 -25.37 2.57 -8.65
C GLU A 133 -25.35 1.40 -9.64
N ASP A 134 -24.89 1.62 -10.87
CA ASP A 134 -24.85 0.61 -11.92
C ASP A 134 -23.50 -0.14 -11.94
N VAL A 135 -22.52 0.29 -11.13
CA VAL A 135 -21.24 -0.43 -10.99
C VAL A 135 -21.48 -1.76 -10.29
N THR A 136 -21.15 -2.85 -10.96
CA THR A 136 -21.33 -4.21 -10.45
C THR A 136 -19.99 -4.84 -10.03
N PRO A 137 -20.00 -5.91 -9.22
CA PRO A 137 -18.79 -6.68 -8.91
C PRO A 137 -18.05 -7.16 -10.16
N GLU A 138 -18.76 -7.61 -11.17
CA GLU A 138 -18.19 -8.09 -12.44
C GLU A 138 -17.46 -6.98 -13.20
N MET A 139 -17.96 -5.73 -13.13
CA MET A 139 -17.25 -4.57 -13.70
C MET A 139 -15.94 -4.29 -12.93
N VAL A 140 -15.96 -4.45 -11.62
CA VAL A 140 -14.75 -4.29 -10.79
C VAL A 140 -13.74 -5.42 -11.07
N GLU A 141 -14.19 -6.65 -11.26
CA GLU A 141 -13.33 -7.76 -11.71
C GLU A 141 -12.74 -7.48 -13.08
N GLY A 142 -13.52 -7.00 -14.03
CA GLY A 142 -13.02 -6.57 -15.35
C GLY A 142 -12.01 -5.42 -15.28
N PHE A 143 -12.15 -4.52 -14.32
CA PHE A 143 -11.12 -3.49 -14.02
C PHE A 143 -9.85 -4.12 -13.45
N ARG A 144 -9.97 -5.03 -12.47
CA ARG A 144 -8.83 -5.79 -11.91
C ARG A 144 -8.06 -6.51 -13.00
N ASP A 145 -8.77 -7.19 -13.87
CA ASP A 145 -8.20 -8.02 -14.94
C ASP A 145 -7.46 -7.13 -15.96
N ALA A 146 -8.00 -5.96 -16.30
CA ALA A 146 -7.29 -4.97 -17.13
C ALA A 146 -5.96 -4.52 -16.53
N LEU A 147 -5.90 -4.31 -15.20
CA LEU A 147 -4.65 -3.97 -14.52
C LEU A 147 -3.63 -5.13 -14.55
N ILE A 148 -4.11 -6.38 -14.55
CA ILE A 148 -3.27 -7.58 -14.66
C ILE A 148 -2.72 -7.72 -16.08
N GLU A 149 -3.55 -7.52 -17.11
CA GLU A 149 -3.15 -7.53 -18.52
C GLU A 149 -2.03 -6.50 -18.80
N GLU A 150 -2.08 -5.35 -18.12
CA GLU A 150 -1.03 -4.33 -18.17
C GLU A 150 0.22 -4.69 -17.32
N ARG A 151 0.31 -5.92 -16.82
CA ARG A 151 1.42 -6.48 -16.02
C ARG A 151 1.74 -5.71 -14.74
N LEU A 152 0.75 -5.08 -14.12
CA LEU A 152 0.94 -4.47 -12.81
C LEU A 152 1.14 -5.54 -11.74
N SER A 153 1.99 -5.24 -10.74
CA SER A 153 2.21 -6.17 -9.64
C SER A 153 0.93 -6.42 -8.82
N ASP A 154 0.76 -7.63 -8.27
CA ASP A 154 -0.36 -8.00 -7.41
C ASP A 154 -0.61 -6.97 -6.29
N ARG A 155 0.47 -6.44 -5.70
CA ARG A 155 0.39 -5.37 -4.70
C ARG A 155 -0.20 -4.08 -5.25
N THR A 156 0.16 -3.71 -6.48
CA THR A 156 -0.38 -2.51 -7.13
C THR A 156 -1.84 -2.69 -7.47
N VAL A 157 -2.23 -3.84 -8.02
CA VAL A 157 -3.63 -4.20 -8.28
C VAL A 157 -4.46 -4.12 -6.99
N ASN A 158 -3.98 -4.72 -5.91
CA ASN A 158 -4.66 -4.66 -4.60
C ASN A 158 -4.76 -3.23 -4.04
N LYS A 159 -3.78 -2.36 -4.34
CA LYS A 159 -3.82 -0.95 -3.94
C LYS A 159 -4.95 -0.22 -4.66
N TYR A 160 -5.13 -0.44 -5.97
CA TYR A 160 -6.27 0.08 -6.73
C TYR A 160 -7.61 -0.40 -6.16
N LEU A 161 -7.77 -1.69 -5.89
CA LEU A 161 -8.98 -2.23 -5.28
C LEU A 161 -9.25 -1.63 -3.89
N THR A 162 -8.20 -1.34 -3.10
CA THR A 162 -8.34 -0.69 -1.79
C THR A 162 -8.86 0.74 -1.92
N VAL A 163 -8.35 1.51 -2.88
CA VAL A 163 -8.81 2.88 -3.14
C VAL A 163 -10.24 2.87 -3.66
N LEU A 164 -10.55 2.01 -4.64
CA LEU A 164 -11.90 1.85 -5.18
C LEU A 164 -12.91 1.43 -4.10
N HIS A 165 -12.54 0.48 -3.23
CA HIS A 165 -13.33 0.12 -2.07
C HIS A 165 -13.60 1.33 -1.16
N GLY A 166 -12.58 2.14 -0.90
CA GLY A 166 -12.71 3.36 -0.10
C GLY A 166 -13.63 4.41 -0.72
N ILE A 167 -13.62 4.55 -2.05
CA ILE A 167 -14.58 5.41 -2.78
C ILE A 167 -16.01 4.92 -2.55
N PHE A 168 -16.27 3.62 -2.69
CA PHE A 168 -17.61 3.08 -2.49
C PHE A 168 -18.07 3.07 -1.03
N VAL A 169 -17.18 2.89 -0.05
CA VAL A 169 -17.51 3.08 1.37
C VAL A 169 -17.96 4.52 1.66
N TRP A 170 -17.27 5.50 1.10
CA TRP A 170 -17.68 6.90 1.20
C TRP A 170 -19.00 7.15 0.47
N ALA A 171 -19.17 6.60 -0.73
CA ALA A 171 -20.37 6.73 -1.53
C ALA A 171 -21.60 6.10 -0.85
N GLN A 172 -21.47 4.98 -0.13
CA GLN A 172 -22.54 4.41 0.68
C GLN A 172 -23.08 5.41 1.70
N ARG A 173 -22.22 6.20 2.31
CA ARG A 173 -22.62 7.24 3.29
C ARG A 173 -23.21 8.47 2.59
N ARG A 174 -22.57 8.91 1.50
CA ARG A 174 -22.91 10.15 0.79
C ARG A 174 -24.16 10.04 -0.06
N TYR A 175 -24.29 8.92 -0.79
CA TYR A 175 -25.35 8.69 -1.78
C TYR A 175 -26.33 7.58 -1.36
N LYS A 176 -26.18 7.04 -0.14
CA LYS A 176 -27.04 5.97 0.39
C LYS A 176 -27.03 4.71 -0.49
N LEU A 177 -25.89 4.38 -1.07
CA LEU A 177 -25.75 3.13 -1.82
C LEU A 177 -25.95 1.92 -0.91
N PRO A 178 -26.70 0.89 -1.35
CA PRO A 178 -27.02 -0.25 -0.51
C PRO A 178 -25.83 -1.18 -0.29
N ALA A 179 -24.94 -1.30 -1.26
CA ALA A 179 -23.83 -2.23 -1.21
C ALA A 179 -22.57 -1.62 -1.84
N ASN A 180 -21.42 -2.15 -1.43
CA ASN A 180 -20.13 -1.83 -2.04
C ASN A 180 -19.78 -2.94 -3.05
N PRO A 181 -19.72 -2.66 -4.36
CA PRO A 181 -19.45 -3.68 -5.37
C PRO A 181 -18.04 -4.28 -5.28
N VAL A 182 -17.13 -3.64 -4.55
CA VAL A 182 -15.74 -4.10 -4.37
C VAL A 182 -15.59 -5.06 -3.18
N ALA A 183 -16.59 -5.14 -2.30
CA ALA A 183 -16.47 -5.87 -1.02
C ALA A 183 -16.15 -7.36 -1.20
N ASN A 184 -16.71 -8.00 -2.21
CA ASN A 184 -16.58 -9.44 -2.46
C ASN A 184 -15.65 -9.75 -3.64
N VAL A 185 -14.96 -8.77 -4.20
CA VAL A 185 -14.01 -9.00 -5.31
C VAL A 185 -12.73 -9.61 -4.76
N GLU A 186 -12.33 -10.73 -5.33
CA GLU A 186 -11.14 -11.47 -4.94
C GLU A 186 -9.88 -10.63 -5.15
N ARG A 187 -9.07 -10.53 -4.10
CA ARG A 187 -7.77 -9.86 -4.14
C ARG A 187 -6.68 -10.81 -4.62
N ARG A 188 -5.67 -10.24 -5.24
CA ARG A 188 -4.49 -10.99 -5.65
C ARG A 188 -3.70 -11.47 -4.43
N PRO A 189 -3.06 -12.65 -4.49
CA PRO A 189 -2.26 -13.17 -3.39
C PRO A 189 -1.12 -12.20 -3.06
N ASN A 190 -1.01 -11.86 -1.78
CA ASN A 190 0.10 -11.01 -1.31
C ASN A 190 1.33 -11.89 -1.03
N ARG A 191 2.06 -12.26 -2.08
CA ARG A 191 3.28 -13.06 -1.93
C ARG A 191 4.26 -12.30 -1.04
N LYS A 192 4.69 -12.91 0.06
CA LYS A 192 5.79 -12.37 0.87
C LYS A 192 7.00 -12.22 -0.05
N ARG A 193 7.63 -11.04 -0.05
CA ARG A 193 8.91 -10.87 -0.73
C ARG A 193 9.90 -11.88 -0.12
N GLY A 194 10.72 -12.50 -0.98
CA GLY A 194 11.81 -13.34 -0.57
C GLY A 194 12.83 -12.61 0.34
N ASN A 195 13.94 -13.24 0.62
CA ASN A 195 15.01 -12.66 1.44
C ASN A 195 15.38 -11.25 0.96
N ILE A 196 15.62 -10.37 1.91
CA ILE A 196 16.08 -9.01 1.62
C ILE A 196 17.52 -9.13 1.16
N ASP A 197 17.81 -8.65 -0.05
CA ASP A 197 19.16 -8.52 -0.54
C ASP A 197 19.75 -7.20 -0.04
N VAL A 198 20.99 -7.26 0.49
CA VAL A 198 21.66 -6.13 1.12
C VAL A 198 23.15 -6.12 0.70
N PHE A 199 23.76 -4.97 0.73
CA PHE A 199 25.18 -4.82 0.48
C PHE A 199 26.04 -5.26 1.67
N SER A 200 27.22 -5.78 1.40
CA SER A 200 28.30 -5.87 2.38
C SER A 200 28.91 -4.48 2.63
N ARG A 201 29.74 -4.38 3.67
CA ARG A 201 30.48 -3.13 3.93
C ARG A 201 31.40 -2.76 2.76
N GLU A 202 32.08 -3.75 2.19
CA GLU A 202 33.01 -3.61 1.05
C GLU A 202 32.28 -3.16 -0.20
N GLU A 203 31.08 -3.69 -0.47
CA GLU A 203 30.23 -3.25 -1.57
C GLU A 203 29.76 -1.81 -1.41
N VAL A 204 29.37 -1.38 -0.19
CA VAL A 204 29.03 0.03 0.08
C VAL A 204 30.25 0.93 -0.19
N LEU A 205 31.45 0.54 0.26
CA LEU A 205 32.66 1.32 0.00
C LEU A 205 33.04 1.35 -1.48
N ALA A 206 32.79 0.27 -2.22
CA ALA A 206 32.98 0.24 -3.68
C ALA A 206 32.02 1.22 -4.36
N LEU A 207 30.74 1.22 -3.98
CA LEU A 207 29.75 2.16 -4.48
C LEU A 207 30.11 3.63 -4.19
N VAL A 208 30.65 3.92 -3.00
CA VAL A 208 31.14 5.28 -2.64
C VAL A 208 32.27 5.72 -3.54
N ARG A 209 33.22 4.83 -3.89
CA ARG A 209 34.34 5.16 -4.77
C ARG A 209 33.95 5.48 -6.21
N THR A 210 32.86 4.90 -6.70
CA THR A 210 32.35 5.14 -8.06
C THR A 210 31.30 6.24 -8.15
N ALA A 211 31.00 6.91 -7.04
CA ALA A 211 30.04 8.00 -7.02
C ALA A 211 30.50 9.16 -7.91
N ALA A 212 29.55 9.80 -8.61
CA ALA A 212 29.80 10.92 -9.53
C ALA A 212 30.40 12.17 -8.87
N SER A 213 30.26 12.31 -7.54
CA SER A 213 30.82 13.39 -6.75
C SER A 213 31.08 12.93 -5.32
N GLU A 214 31.92 13.67 -4.60
CA GLU A 214 32.15 13.42 -3.16
C GLU A 214 30.85 13.51 -2.37
N GLN A 215 29.98 14.46 -2.71
CA GLN A 215 28.66 14.58 -2.07
C GLN A 215 27.79 13.34 -2.32
N ASP A 216 27.73 12.83 -3.54
CA ASP A 216 26.96 11.61 -3.83
C ASP A 216 27.49 10.41 -3.06
N GLY A 217 28.82 10.25 -3.00
CA GLY A 217 29.47 9.20 -2.19
C GLY A 217 29.11 9.31 -0.70
N THR A 218 29.14 10.54 -0.17
CA THR A 218 28.74 10.81 1.23
C THR A 218 27.26 10.51 1.46
N ILE A 219 26.37 10.80 0.49
CA ILE A 219 24.95 10.43 0.58
C ILE A 219 24.78 8.90 0.64
N TYR A 220 25.47 8.14 -0.23
CA TYR A 220 25.36 6.67 -0.26
C TYR A 220 25.88 6.06 1.04
N LEU A 221 27.01 6.55 1.53
CA LEU A 221 27.59 6.14 2.82
C LEU A 221 26.65 6.40 3.98
N THR A 222 26.15 7.66 4.08
CA THR A 222 25.23 8.06 5.13
C THR A 222 23.94 7.22 5.08
N ALA A 223 23.38 6.99 3.90
CA ALA A 223 22.18 6.14 3.73
C ALA A 223 22.41 4.70 4.25
N ALA A 224 23.58 4.13 3.93
CA ALA A 224 23.91 2.74 4.29
C ALA A 224 24.29 2.56 5.76
N PHE A 225 24.81 3.60 6.42
CA PHE A 225 25.33 3.54 7.79
C PHE A 225 24.44 4.20 8.86
N THR A 226 23.36 4.87 8.43
CA THR A 226 22.38 5.48 9.35
C THR A 226 20.96 5.02 9.10
N GLY A 227 20.70 4.41 7.93
CA GLY A 227 19.38 3.98 7.53
C GLY A 227 18.36 5.11 7.29
N LEU A 228 18.81 6.36 7.12
CA LEU A 228 17.93 7.48 6.78
C LEU A 228 17.20 7.21 5.47
N ARG A 229 15.93 7.65 5.39
CA ARG A 229 15.18 7.62 4.12
C ARG A 229 15.70 8.69 3.17
N LEU A 230 15.57 8.48 1.87
CA LEU A 230 16.01 9.46 0.88
C LEU A 230 15.49 10.88 1.17
N GLY A 231 14.21 11.03 1.47
CA GLY A 231 13.66 12.34 1.77
C GLY A 231 14.19 12.97 3.07
N GLU A 232 14.60 12.17 4.03
CA GLU A 232 15.25 12.62 5.28
C GLU A 232 16.68 13.09 4.98
N LEU A 233 17.43 12.38 4.14
CA LEU A 233 18.75 12.81 3.65
C LEU A 233 18.67 14.14 2.89
N LEU A 234 17.68 14.27 2.00
CA LEU A 234 17.50 15.49 1.21
C LEU A 234 17.03 16.71 2.02
N ALA A 235 16.56 16.50 3.24
CA ALA A 235 16.14 17.56 4.15
C ALA A 235 17.14 17.81 5.30
N LEU A 236 18.23 17.02 5.37
CA LEU A 236 19.20 17.09 6.45
C LEU A 236 19.94 18.43 6.43
N ARG A 237 19.99 19.11 7.58
CA ARG A 237 20.71 20.38 7.77
C ARG A 237 21.94 20.17 8.64
N TRP A 238 22.91 21.09 8.58
CA TRP A 238 24.13 20.97 9.38
C TRP A 238 23.85 21.00 10.88
N ARG A 239 22.91 21.79 11.37
CA ARG A 239 22.46 21.77 12.78
C ARG A 239 21.91 20.43 13.26
N ASP A 240 21.59 19.53 12.36
CA ASP A 240 21.06 18.19 12.67
C ASP A 240 22.18 17.13 12.76
N VAL A 241 23.43 17.52 12.46
CA VAL A 241 24.62 16.66 12.54
C VAL A 241 25.37 17.00 13.82
N ASP A 242 25.24 16.15 14.81
CA ASP A 242 25.92 16.30 16.10
C ASP A 242 27.24 15.51 16.09
N PHE A 243 28.33 16.21 15.76
CA PHE A 243 29.67 15.60 15.74
C PHE A 243 30.18 15.27 17.15
N ALA A 244 29.77 16.02 18.15
CA ALA A 244 30.24 15.84 19.55
C ALA A 244 29.68 14.53 20.14
N ASN A 245 28.40 14.25 19.88
CA ASN A 245 27.71 13.04 20.36
C ASN A 245 27.65 11.93 19.33
N SER A 246 28.32 12.07 18.19
CA SER A 246 28.29 11.09 17.09
C SER A 246 26.86 10.69 16.71
N ALA A 247 26.00 11.68 16.43
CA ALA A 247 24.58 11.47 16.19
C ALA A 247 24.04 12.30 15.02
N VAL A 248 22.97 11.82 14.39
CA VAL A 248 22.20 12.55 13.39
C VAL A 248 20.76 12.66 13.88
N HIS A 249 20.24 13.89 13.96
CA HIS A 249 18.87 14.18 14.33
C HIS A 249 17.98 14.24 13.09
N VAL A 250 16.97 13.39 13.01
CA VAL A 250 16.04 13.32 11.87
C VAL A 250 14.77 14.06 12.23
N ARG A 251 14.66 15.32 11.79
CA ARG A 251 13.54 16.22 12.08
C ARG A 251 12.64 16.49 10.89
N GLN A 252 13.17 16.38 9.68
CA GLN A 252 12.49 16.78 8.46
C GLN A 252 12.57 15.72 7.36
N ASN A 253 11.68 15.84 6.38
CA ASN A 253 11.65 15.01 5.19
C ASN A 253 11.27 15.86 3.98
N PHE A 254 12.03 15.79 2.89
CA PHE A 254 11.76 16.49 1.64
C PHE A 254 11.19 15.52 0.61
N THR A 255 9.97 15.79 0.16
CA THR A 255 9.30 14.96 -0.85
C THR A 255 8.37 15.82 -1.70
N ASN A 256 8.33 15.61 -3.01
CA ASN A 256 7.48 16.34 -3.95
C ASN A 256 7.62 17.88 -3.85
N GLY A 257 8.85 18.37 -3.70
CA GLY A 257 9.13 19.81 -3.63
C GLY A 257 8.77 20.48 -2.31
N ARG A 258 8.40 19.73 -1.28
CA ARG A 258 8.00 20.27 0.03
C ARG A 258 8.76 19.60 1.18
N VAL A 259 9.08 20.41 2.18
CA VAL A 259 9.56 19.93 3.47
C VAL A 259 8.34 19.62 4.35
N ASP A 260 8.36 18.47 5.00
CA ASP A 260 7.32 17.98 5.90
C ASP A 260 7.98 17.25 7.08
N THR A 261 7.19 16.87 8.07
CA THR A 261 7.66 15.99 9.15
C THR A 261 8.05 14.60 8.60
N PRO A 262 8.92 13.86 9.31
CA PRO A 262 9.25 12.48 8.94
C PRO A 262 7.99 11.64 8.70
N LYS A 263 8.10 10.57 7.89
CA LYS A 263 6.96 9.71 7.56
C LYS A 263 6.31 9.06 8.80
N SER A 264 7.09 8.87 9.87
CA SER A 264 6.63 8.37 11.17
C SER A 264 5.88 9.42 12.00
N GLY A 265 5.95 10.71 11.63
CA GLY A 265 5.42 11.82 12.42
C GLY A 265 6.25 12.16 13.67
N GLN A 266 7.35 11.47 13.93
CA GLN A 266 8.21 11.65 15.11
C GLN A 266 9.65 11.94 14.70
N GLU A 267 10.27 12.84 15.42
CA GLU A 267 11.72 13.06 15.38
C GLU A 267 12.43 11.87 16.00
N ARG A 268 13.66 11.63 15.58
CA ARG A 268 14.50 10.59 16.14
C ARG A 268 15.98 10.91 15.99
N THR A 269 16.78 10.31 16.85
CA THR A 269 18.24 10.37 16.80
C THR A 269 18.78 9.04 16.32
N VAL A 270 19.75 9.08 15.40
CA VAL A 270 20.41 7.91 14.85
C VAL A 270 21.90 8.00 15.13
N PRO A 271 22.55 6.94 15.65
CA PRO A 271 24.00 6.95 15.86
C PRO A 271 24.72 7.10 14.51
N MET A 272 25.80 7.89 14.54
CA MET A 272 26.62 8.21 13.38
C MET A 272 27.96 7.47 13.49
N ALA A 273 28.19 6.51 12.60
CA ALA A 273 29.46 5.81 12.55
C ALA A 273 30.62 6.73 12.14
N ASP A 274 31.83 6.42 12.58
CA ASP A 274 33.05 7.23 12.34
C ASP A 274 33.27 7.52 10.85
N GLU A 275 33.00 6.55 9.97
CA GLU A 275 33.13 6.73 8.53
C GLU A 275 32.20 7.83 8.00
N VAL A 276 30.99 7.89 8.52
CA VAL A 276 29.99 8.93 8.15
C VAL A 276 30.43 10.27 8.73
N ALA A 277 30.87 10.31 10.00
CA ALA A 277 31.35 11.53 10.63
C ALA A 277 32.54 12.14 9.86
N LYS A 278 33.51 11.32 9.45
CA LYS A 278 34.66 11.75 8.64
C LYS A 278 34.23 12.27 7.27
N ALA A 279 33.30 11.62 6.60
CA ALA A 279 32.83 12.03 5.28
C ALA A 279 32.03 13.35 5.37
N LEU A 280 31.17 13.49 6.38
CA LEU A 280 30.41 14.73 6.62
C LEU A 280 31.34 15.88 7.05
N ALA A 281 32.32 15.63 7.92
CA ALA A 281 33.29 16.64 8.31
C ALA A 281 34.16 17.12 7.13
N LYS A 282 34.44 16.24 6.17
CA LYS A 282 35.12 16.64 4.93
C LYS A 282 34.18 17.49 4.05
N LEU A 283 32.93 17.12 3.90
CA LEU A 283 31.94 17.88 3.14
C LEU A 283 31.64 19.25 3.76
N ALA A 284 31.75 19.40 5.10
CA ALA A 284 31.59 20.66 5.81
C ALA A 284 32.68 21.67 5.54
N LYS A 285 33.81 21.26 4.90
CA LYS A 285 34.92 22.15 4.51
C LYS A 285 34.72 22.79 3.13
N ARG A 286 33.60 22.60 2.47
CA ARG A 286 33.29 23.26 1.20
C ARG A 286 33.11 24.77 1.41
N ASP A 287 33.32 25.58 0.35
CA ASP A 287 33.36 27.05 0.43
C ASP A 287 31.99 27.69 0.69
N HIS A 288 30.87 26.98 0.54
CA HIS A 288 29.52 27.54 0.65
C HIS A 288 28.53 26.50 1.18
N ASP A 289 27.35 26.96 1.59
CA ASP A 289 26.25 26.12 2.13
C ASP A 289 26.70 25.29 3.35
N THR A 290 27.41 25.87 4.30
CA THR A 290 27.94 25.22 5.50
C THR A 290 27.41 25.81 6.82
N GLY A 291 26.49 26.77 6.74
CA GLY A 291 25.79 27.29 7.91
C GLY A 291 24.84 26.30 8.53
N ASP A 292 24.52 26.48 9.79
CA ASP A 292 23.67 25.58 10.58
C ASP A 292 22.31 25.25 9.87
N ASP A 293 21.73 26.27 9.23
CA ASP A 293 20.45 26.13 8.49
C ASP A 293 20.59 25.64 7.05
N ASP A 294 21.83 25.53 6.56
CA ASP A 294 22.07 25.04 5.20
C ASP A 294 21.88 23.52 5.11
N LEU A 295 21.56 23.08 3.90
CA LEU A 295 21.41 21.64 3.63
C LEU A 295 22.79 20.98 3.58
N VAL A 296 22.92 19.86 4.27
CA VAL A 296 24.12 19.00 4.17
C VAL A 296 24.32 18.53 2.72
N PHE A 297 23.25 18.12 2.07
CA PHE A 297 23.23 17.67 0.68
C PHE A 297 22.39 18.60 -0.19
N CYS A 298 23.05 19.47 -0.91
CA CYS A 298 22.41 20.53 -1.68
C CYS A 298 22.76 20.47 -3.17
N GLY A 299 21.96 21.14 -3.98
CA GLY A 299 22.27 21.42 -5.38
C GLY A 299 23.21 22.63 -5.51
N ASN A 300 23.69 22.91 -6.71
CA ASN A 300 24.67 23.99 -7.01
C ASN A 300 24.25 25.41 -6.56
N LYS A 301 22.99 25.60 -6.18
CA LYS A 301 22.43 26.87 -5.71
C LYS A 301 21.93 26.78 -4.25
N GLY A 302 22.45 25.84 -3.45
CA GLY A 302 22.04 25.63 -2.08
C GLY A 302 20.66 24.98 -1.86
N GLY A 303 19.88 24.76 -2.92
CA GLY A 303 18.55 24.18 -2.82
C GLY A 303 18.53 22.64 -2.72
N HIS A 304 17.38 22.07 -2.44
CA HIS A 304 17.23 20.63 -2.34
C HIS A 304 17.58 19.88 -3.63
N LEU A 305 18.25 18.74 -3.51
CA LEU A 305 18.56 17.85 -4.62
C LEU A 305 17.28 17.22 -5.19
N ALA A 306 17.24 17.07 -6.52
CA ALA A 306 16.20 16.31 -7.19
C ALA A 306 16.38 14.81 -6.96
N GLY A 307 15.52 14.19 -6.15
CA GLY A 307 15.64 12.79 -5.74
C GLY A 307 15.63 11.78 -6.89
N HIS A 308 14.98 12.10 -8.03
CA HIS A 308 15.03 11.24 -9.23
C HIS A 308 16.43 11.27 -9.87
N ARG A 309 17.05 12.45 -10.05
CA ARG A 309 18.41 12.58 -10.59
C ARG A 309 19.45 11.89 -9.73
N LEU A 310 19.30 11.98 -8.39
CA LEU A 310 20.19 11.26 -7.47
C LEU A 310 20.06 9.73 -7.65
N ARG A 311 18.83 9.22 -7.83
CA ARG A 311 18.63 7.78 -8.11
C ARG A 311 19.25 7.35 -9.44
N ASP A 312 19.23 8.21 -10.45
CA ASP A 312 19.84 7.89 -11.75
C ASP A 312 21.36 7.82 -11.60
N ARG A 313 22.01 8.81 -10.94
CA ARG A 313 23.45 8.77 -10.64
C ARG A 313 23.83 7.55 -9.77
N TYR A 314 22.98 7.20 -8.80
CA TYR A 314 23.16 5.99 -7.99
C TYR A 314 23.17 4.71 -8.84
N LYS A 315 22.27 4.59 -9.83
CA LYS A 315 22.25 3.45 -10.75
C LYS A 315 23.53 3.38 -11.59
N THR A 316 24.00 4.51 -12.09
CA THR A 316 25.28 4.58 -12.83
C THR A 316 26.41 4.11 -11.94
N ALA A 317 26.53 4.63 -10.71
CA ALA A 317 27.57 4.23 -9.75
C ALA A 317 27.54 2.72 -9.41
N LEU A 318 26.35 2.10 -9.34
CA LEU A 318 26.22 0.65 -9.16
C LEU A 318 26.81 -0.13 -10.35
N GLY A 319 26.54 0.33 -11.59
CA GLY A 319 27.09 -0.26 -12.80
C GLY A 319 28.61 -0.16 -12.84
N ASP A 320 29.16 1.03 -12.55
CA ASP A 320 30.60 1.32 -12.54
C ASP A 320 31.33 0.52 -11.44
N ALA A 321 30.65 0.23 -10.33
CA ALA A 321 31.18 -0.62 -9.26
C ALA A 321 31.02 -2.13 -9.52
N GLY A 322 30.38 -2.54 -10.61
CA GLY A 322 30.07 -3.95 -10.90
C GLY A 322 29.10 -4.58 -9.88
N LEU A 323 28.27 -3.77 -9.22
CA LEU A 323 27.36 -4.23 -8.17
C LEU A 323 25.97 -4.56 -8.73
N ARG A 324 25.26 -5.45 -8.04
CA ARG A 324 23.90 -5.79 -8.38
C ARG A 324 22.95 -4.58 -8.24
N ALA A 325 21.93 -4.51 -9.09
CA ALA A 325 21.01 -3.39 -9.21
C ALA A 325 20.00 -3.31 -8.05
N LEU A 326 20.48 -3.05 -6.83
CA LEU A 326 19.61 -2.76 -5.69
C LEU A 326 19.12 -1.31 -5.75
N ARG A 327 17.93 -1.07 -5.23
CA ARG A 327 17.33 0.28 -5.19
C ARG A 327 18.03 1.14 -4.14
N PHE A 328 17.99 2.44 -4.30
CA PHE A 328 18.51 3.37 -3.28
C PHE A 328 17.96 3.08 -1.87
N HIS A 329 16.69 2.70 -1.75
CA HIS A 329 16.09 2.34 -0.46
C HIS A 329 16.68 1.07 0.16
N ASP A 330 17.34 0.23 -0.62
CA ASP A 330 17.96 -1.00 -0.13
C ASP A 330 19.26 -0.71 0.65
N LEU A 331 19.86 0.51 0.53
CA LEU A 331 20.89 1.01 1.45
C LEU A 331 20.37 1.08 2.89
N ARG A 332 19.13 1.49 3.08
CA ARG A 332 18.49 1.46 4.40
C ARG A 332 18.21 0.03 4.87
N HIS A 333 17.91 -0.89 3.98
CA HIS A 333 17.83 -2.31 4.33
C HIS A 333 19.20 -2.87 4.72
N THR A 334 20.27 -2.41 4.08
CA THR A 334 21.65 -2.71 4.44
C THR A 334 21.93 -2.27 5.88
N PHE A 335 21.63 -1.03 6.25
CA PHE A 335 21.73 -0.56 7.64
C PHE A 335 21.02 -1.49 8.63
N GLY A 336 19.73 -1.75 8.41
CA GLY A 336 18.93 -2.55 9.35
C GLY A 336 19.48 -3.98 9.51
N SER A 337 20.00 -4.57 8.43
CA SER A 337 20.59 -5.92 8.43
C SER A 337 21.95 -5.98 9.14
N HIS A 338 22.72 -4.91 9.10
CA HIS A 338 23.99 -4.82 9.84
C HIS A 338 23.73 -4.43 11.31
N ALA A 339 22.89 -3.43 11.57
CA ALA A 339 22.60 -2.96 12.92
C ALA A 339 22.01 -4.05 13.82
N ILE A 340 21.12 -4.91 13.30
CA ILE A 340 20.47 -5.98 14.09
C ILE A 340 21.47 -7.03 14.60
N ARG A 341 22.70 -7.06 14.06
CA ARG A 341 23.74 -7.98 14.53
C ARG A 341 24.30 -7.59 15.88
N THR A 342 24.34 -6.30 16.18
CA THR A 342 24.96 -5.71 17.39
C THR A 342 23.96 -5.06 18.34
N ALA A 343 22.87 -4.52 17.81
CA ALA A 343 21.83 -3.84 18.56
C ALA A 343 20.60 -4.76 18.79
N ASP A 344 19.75 -4.39 19.73
CA ASP A 344 18.49 -5.06 19.88
C ASP A 344 17.44 -4.60 18.84
N SER A 345 16.34 -5.34 18.74
CA SER A 345 15.32 -5.03 17.72
C SER A 345 14.57 -3.73 17.99
N ARG A 346 14.53 -3.26 19.23
CA ARG A 346 13.87 -2.02 19.63
C ARG A 346 14.73 -0.81 19.29
N GLU A 347 16.03 -0.88 19.57
CA GLU A 347 16.99 0.15 19.14
C GLU A 347 16.98 0.33 17.63
N VAL A 348 17.07 -0.78 16.86
CA VAL A 348 17.01 -0.75 15.40
C VAL A 348 15.67 -0.18 14.91
N MET A 349 14.56 -0.52 15.56
CA MET A 349 13.24 0.03 15.27
C MET A 349 13.22 1.56 15.46
N GLU A 350 13.76 2.06 16.56
CA GLU A 350 13.85 3.48 16.88
C GLU A 350 14.73 4.23 15.89
N TRP A 351 15.96 3.76 15.63
CA TRP A 351 16.87 4.38 14.67
C TRP A 351 16.29 4.42 13.26
N MET A 352 15.61 3.37 12.85
CA MET A 352 14.94 3.34 11.55
C MET A 352 13.61 4.10 11.53
N GLY A 353 13.04 4.49 12.67
CA GLY A 353 11.73 5.12 12.76
C GLY A 353 10.62 4.25 12.16
N HIS A 354 10.57 2.98 12.56
CA HIS A 354 9.49 2.07 12.24
C HIS A 354 8.39 2.21 13.29
N GLN A 355 7.15 2.39 12.85
CA GLN A 355 5.99 2.47 13.75
C GLN A 355 5.55 1.09 14.27
N ASP A 356 5.90 0.03 13.55
CA ASP A 356 5.53 -1.35 13.86
C ASP A 356 6.78 -2.22 13.90
N LEU A 357 6.94 -2.97 15.00
CA LEU A 357 8.03 -3.93 15.19
C LEU A 357 8.05 -5.01 14.09
N ALA A 358 6.89 -5.39 13.54
CA ALA A 358 6.81 -6.34 12.43
C ALA A 358 7.62 -5.88 11.20
N THR A 359 7.79 -4.56 11.01
CA THR A 359 8.66 -4.02 9.95
C THR A 359 10.14 -4.29 10.25
N THR A 360 10.56 -4.27 11.50
CA THR A 360 11.94 -4.54 11.94
C THR A 360 12.24 -6.04 12.01
N GLN A 361 11.25 -6.86 12.32
CA GLN A 361 11.40 -8.32 12.42
C GLN A 361 12.00 -8.97 11.16
N ARG A 362 11.81 -8.36 10.01
CA ARG A 362 12.40 -8.81 8.74
C ARG A 362 13.94 -8.87 8.76
N TYR A 363 14.59 -8.12 9.65
CA TYR A 363 16.04 -8.11 9.80
C TYR A 363 16.54 -9.17 10.78
N LEU A 364 15.67 -9.76 11.59
CA LEU A 364 16.07 -10.79 12.56
C LEU A 364 16.72 -12.02 11.93
N GLN A 365 16.44 -12.29 10.65
CA GLN A 365 17.12 -13.35 9.89
C GLN A 365 18.64 -13.14 9.78
N PHE A 366 19.12 -11.89 9.91
CA PHE A 366 20.55 -11.56 9.86
C PHE A 366 21.23 -11.59 11.23
N LYS A 367 20.46 -11.75 12.33
CA LYS A 367 21.01 -11.82 13.70
C LYS A 367 21.71 -13.16 13.90
N PRO A 368 23.01 -13.17 14.27
CA PRO A 368 23.73 -14.40 14.55
C PRO A 368 23.04 -15.19 15.68
N ARG A 369 22.93 -16.51 15.49
CA ARG A 369 22.35 -17.43 16.48
C ARG A 369 23.42 -18.34 17.11
N GLN A 370 24.70 -18.01 16.97
CA GLN A 370 25.82 -18.90 17.32
C GLN A 370 25.83 -19.33 18.78
N ASP A 371 25.30 -18.52 19.72
CA ASP A 371 25.30 -18.85 21.15
C ASP A 371 23.94 -19.20 21.72
N ALA A 372 22.95 -19.51 20.89
CA ALA A 372 21.59 -19.75 21.37
C ALA A 372 21.52 -20.90 22.41
N ALA A 373 22.17 -22.02 22.12
CA ALA A 373 22.22 -23.16 23.03
C ALA A 373 22.91 -22.83 24.36
N ARG A 374 24.07 -22.11 24.28
CA ARG A 374 24.82 -21.68 25.49
C ARG A 374 24.00 -20.71 26.33
N ARG A 375 23.30 -19.76 25.71
CA ARG A 375 22.43 -18.78 26.40
C ARG A 375 21.25 -19.46 27.07
N ILE A 376 20.61 -20.43 26.42
CA ILE A 376 19.54 -21.22 27.01
C ILE A 376 20.09 -22.01 28.20
N SER A 377 21.19 -22.72 28.04
CA SER A 377 21.82 -23.47 29.13
C SER A 377 22.21 -22.58 30.33
N ALA A 378 22.73 -21.36 30.06
CA ALA A 378 23.06 -20.40 31.10
C ALA A 378 21.81 -19.89 31.88
N ALA A 379 20.72 -19.61 31.12
CA ALA A 379 19.46 -19.17 31.75
C ALA A 379 18.84 -20.22 32.69
N PHE A 380 18.97 -21.48 32.34
CA PHE A 380 18.50 -22.58 33.23
C PHE A 380 19.44 -22.83 34.42
N ARG A 381 20.74 -22.61 34.30
CA ARG A 381 21.70 -22.72 35.41
C ARG A 381 21.55 -21.57 36.41
N ALA A 382 21.21 -20.38 35.99
CA ALA A 382 20.99 -19.22 36.88
C ALA A 382 19.77 -19.35 37.77
N GLY A 383 18.94 -20.39 37.60
CA GLY A 383 17.79 -20.71 38.43
C GLY A 383 18.02 -21.82 39.46
N ASP A 384 19.20 -22.49 39.45
CA ASP A 384 19.52 -23.49 40.48
C ASP A 384 19.96 -22.74 41.80
N PRO A 385 19.29 -22.94 42.95
CA PRO A 385 19.78 -22.38 44.19
C PRO A 385 21.13 -23.01 44.53
N GLU A 386 22.13 -22.19 44.89
CA GLU A 386 23.41 -22.70 45.44
C GLU A 386 23.11 -23.71 46.52
N PRO A 387 23.74 -24.93 46.51
CA PRO A 387 23.59 -25.86 47.58
C PRO A 387 24.12 -25.21 48.84
N ALA A 388 23.23 -25.05 49.85
CA ALA A 388 23.58 -24.56 51.18
C ALA A 388 24.79 -25.34 51.69
N THR A 389 25.96 -24.69 51.76
CA THR A 389 27.13 -25.21 52.42
C THR A 389 26.76 -25.51 53.86
N ALA A 390 26.66 -26.78 54.19
CA ALA A 390 26.53 -27.26 55.56
C ALA A 390 27.78 -26.83 56.34
N ALA A 391 27.60 -25.83 57.22
CA ALA A 391 28.59 -25.50 58.24
C ALA A 391 28.63 -26.63 59.24
N SER A 392 29.76 -27.26 59.34
CA SER A 392 30.14 -28.17 60.43
C SER A 392 30.68 -27.41 61.61
#